data_8bebc1efe43f59c6f388fd8a5bc7098f
#
_entry.id   8bebc1efe43f59c6f388fd8a5bc7098f
#
_cell.length_a   1.000
_cell.length_b   1.000
_cell.length_c   1.000
_cell.angle_alpha   90.00
_cell.angle_beta   90.00
_cell.angle_gamma   90.00
#
_symmetry.space_group_name_H-M   'P 1'
#
loop_
_entity.id
_entity.type
_entity.pdbx_description
1 polymer ?
#
loop_
_entity_poly.entity_id
_entity_poly.type
_entity_poly.pdbx_seq_one_letter_code
_entity_poly.pdbx_strand_id
1 'polypeptide(L)'
;MQARLIDVFFYGLFMDAETLRANGFHPVNARQACVPGMTLLIGRRATLVPDAAKCAYGFVIGLSHEEVDRLYAEPSVAAYRPEAVLAQLADRSCIPALCFNLPPSDEIVEANPEYAAKLRAVADRLGLPAECIAYIR
;
A
#
# COMPACT_ATOMS: atom_id res chain seq x y z
N MET A 1 -24.27 13.85 9.06
CA MET A 1 -23.15 14.35 8.25
C MET A 1 -22.20 13.21 7.94
N GLN A 2 -21.92 12.97 6.68
CA GLN A 2 -20.99 11.93 6.31
C GLN A 2 -19.54 12.38 6.53
N ALA A 3 -18.73 11.47 7.06
CA ALA A 3 -17.29 11.73 7.19
C ALA A 3 -16.67 11.86 5.79
N ARG A 4 -15.76 12.81 5.65
CA ARG A 4 -14.99 12.94 4.42
C ARG A 4 -14.00 11.79 4.33
N LEU A 5 -13.95 11.13 3.16
CA LEU A 5 -13.06 10.00 2.93
C LEU A 5 -11.81 10.43 2.17
N ILE A 6 -10.71 9.77 2.48
CA ILE A 6 -9.44 9.92 1.78
C ILE A 6 -9.19 8.61 1.04
N ASP A 7 -8.84 8.69 -0.24
CA ASP A 7 -8.36 7.54 -0.98
C ASP A 7 -6.90 7.29 -0.65
N VAL A 8 -6.60 6.11 -0.10
CA VAL A 8 -5.24 5.71 0.27
C VAL A 8 -4.83 4.50 -0.56
N PHE A 9 -3.65 4.58 -1.18
CA PHE A 9 -3.08 3.46 -1.91
C PHE A 9 -2.26 2.61 -0.96
N PHE A 10 -2.71 1.39 -0.72
CA PHE A 10 -2.02 0.41 0.11
C PHE A 10 -1.34 -0.63 -0.76
N TYR A 11 -0.08 -0.90 -0.50
CA TYR A 11 0.73 -1.88 -1.23
C TYR A 11 1.28 -2.99 -0.32
N GLY A 12 1.09 -2.86 0.99
CA GLY A 12 1.51 -3.84 1.99
C GLY A 12 0.32 -4.66 2.49
N LEU A 13 0.46 -5.22 3.69
CA LEU A 13 -0.58 -6.09 4.26
C LEU A 13 -1.93 -5.39 4.44
N PHE A 14 -1.95 -4.08 4.63
CA PHE A 14 -3.20 -3.31 4.76
C PHE A 14 -3.94 -3.10 3.44
N MET A 15 -3.40 -3.55 2.31
CA MET A 15 -4.16 -3.53 1.06
C MET A 15 -5.34 -4.50 1.09
N ASP A 16 -5.39 -5.37 2.07
CA ASP A 16 -6.48 -6.30 2.32
C ASP A 16 -7.51 -5.63 3.23
N ALA A 17 -8.69 -5.31 2.70
CA ALA A 17 -9.77 -4.68 3.46
C ALA A 17 -10.18 -5.49 4.69
N GLU A 18 -10.11 -6.83 4.61
CA GLU A 18 -10.43 -7.69 5.75
C GLU A 18 -9.46 -7.47 6.91
N THR A 19 -8.17 -7.28 6.59
CA THR A 19 -7.16 -6.97 7.60
C THR A 19 -7.46 -5.64 8.28
N LEU A 20 -7.88 -4.63 7.52
CA LEU A 20 -8.28 -3.34 8.09
C LEU A 20 -9.49 -3.50 9.00
N ARG A 21 -10.52 -4.25 8.58
CA ARG A 21 -11.70 -4.50 9.41
C ARG A 21 -11.34 -5.22 10.70
N ALA A 22 -10.45 -6.20 10.64
CA ALA A 22 -9.98 -6.94 11.81
C ALA A 22 -9.27 -6.05 12.82
N ASN A 23 -8.72 -4.91 12.37
CA ASN A 23 -8.05 -3.93 13.22
C ASN A 23 -8.96 -2.76 13.62
N GLY A 24 -10.27 -2.87 13.39
CA GLY A 24 -11.25 -1.89 13.84
C GLY A 24 -11.49 -0.71 12.90
N PHE A 25 -11.01 -0.80 11.65
CA PHE A 25 -11.25 0.22 10.64
C PHE A 25 -12.49 -0.12 9.80
N HIS A 26 -13.00 0.86 9.08
CA HIS A 26 -14.18 0.72 8.22
C HIS A 26 -13.83 1.08 6.78
N PRO A 27 -13.02 0.23 6.10
CA PRO A 27 -12.62 0.52 4.73
C PRO A 27 -13.80 0.50 3.77
N VAL A 28 -13.83 1.44 2.85
CA VAL A 28 -14.86 1.51 1.82
C VAL A 28 -14.23 1.54 0.43
N ASN A 29 -14.96 0.98 -0.53
CA ASN A 29 -14.64 1.06 -1.95
C ASN A 29 -13.21 0.61 -2.30
N ALA A 30 -12.82 -0.57 -1.84
CA ALA A 30 -11.53 -1.16 -2.16
C ALA A 30 -11.45 -1.48 -3.66
N ARG A 31 -10.46 -0.91 -4.36
CA ARG A 31 -10.28 -1.05 -5.80
C ARG A 31 -8.83 -1.41 -6.09
N GLN A 32 -8.62 -2.45 -6.90
CA GLN A 32 -7.27 -2.78 -7.36
C GLN A 32 -6.72 -1.63 -8.19
N ALA A 33 -5.45 -1.30 -7.99
CA ALA A 33 -4.80 -0.20 -8.68
C ALA A 33 -3.29 -0.45 -8.81
N CYS A 34 -2.65 0.34 -9.66
CA CYS A 34 -1.19 0.34 -9.74
C CYS A 34 -0.69 1.78 -9.84
N VAL A 35 0.52 2.01 -9.36
CA VAL A 35 1.20 3.31 -9.44
C VAL A 35 2.42 3.16 -10.33
N PRO A 36 2.35 3.66 -11.58
CA PRO A 36 3.50 3.60 -12.48
C PRO A 36 4.68 4.43 -11.94
N GLY A 37 5.89 3.96 -12.22
CA GLY A 37 7.10 4.67 -11.82
C GLY A 37 7.58 4.38 -10.40
N MET A 38 6.96 3.42 -9.73
CA MET A 38 7.32 3.01 -8.38
C MET A 38 7.47 1.50 -8.30
N THR A 39 8.27 1.04 -7.37
CA THR A 39 8.43 -0.39 -7.09
C THR A 39 8.47 -0.64 -5.59
N LEU A 40 8.08 -1.84 -5.21
CA LEU A 40 8.07 -2.29 -3.82
C LEU A 40 9.49 -2.64 -3.38
N LEU A 41 9.87 -2.14 -2.22
CA LEU A 41 11.12 -2.49 -1.54
C LEU A 41 10.77 -3.04 -0.16
N ILE A 42 11.15 -4.29 0.10
CA ILE A 42 10.91 -4.93 1.39
C ILE A 42 12.23 -5.06 2.14
N GLY A 43 12.32 -4.36 3.25
CA GLY A 43 13.39 -4.55 4.22
C GLY A 43 12.75 -4.93 5.54
N ARG A 44 13.16 -4.29 6.63
CA ARG A 44 12.46 -4.42 7.91
C ARG A 44 10.98 -4.11 7.75
N ARG A 45 10.67 -3.13 6.92
CA ARG A 45 9.33 -2.68 6.56
C ARG A 45 9.26 -2.50 5.05
N ALA A 46 8.05 -2.56 4.51
CA ALA A 46 7.83 -2.33 3.10
C ALA A 46 7.65 -0.85 2.80
N THR A 47 8.19 -0.41 1.67
CA THR A 47 8.00 0.95 1.16
C THR A 47 8.02 0.92 -0.37
N LEU A 48 7.61 2.00 -1.00
CA LEU A 48 7.78 2.18 -2.43
C LEU A 48 8.96 3.12 -2.69
N VAL A 49 9.71 2.79 -3.73
CA VAL A 49 10.81 3.63 -4.20
C VAL A 49 10.65 3.90 -5.70
N PRO A 50 11.18 5.02 -6.21
CA PRO A 50 11.07 5.32 -7.65
C PRO A 50 11.78 4.28 -8.51
N ASP A 51 11.09 3.84 -9.57
CA ASP A 51 11.67 2.99 -10.61
C ASP A 51 10.83 3.20 -11.88
N ALA A 52 11.37 3.96 -12.84
CA ALA A 52 10.66 4.36 -14.04
C ALA A 52 10.19 3.18 -14.90
N ALA A 53 10.83 2.02 -14.77
CA ALA A 53 10.52 0.84 -15.58
C ALA A 53 9.44 -0.06 -14.96
N LYS A 54 8.95 0.26 -13.75
CA LYS A 54 8.07 -0.62 -12.99
C LYS A 54 6.78 0.06 -12.56
N CYS A 55 5.85 -0.76 -12.08
CA CYS A 55 4.60 -0.30 -11.48
C CYS A 55 4.41 -1.00 -10.14
N ALA A 56 3.98 -0.27 -9.14
CA ALA A 56 3.61 -0.87 -7.86
C ALA A 56 2.13 -1.19 -7.87
N TYR A 57 1.77 -2.40 -7.48
CA TYR A 57 0.39 -2.87 -7.42
C TYR A 57 -0.13 -2.90 -5.99
N GLY A 58 -1.40 -2.62 -5.84
CA GLY A 58 -2.05 -2.63 -4.55
C GLY A 58 -3.52 -2.30 -4.68
N PHE A 59 -4.07 -1.69 -3.65
CA PHE A 59 -5.48 -1.31 -3.60
C PHE A 59 -5.65 0.11 -3.11
N VAL A 60 -6.54 0.85 -3.75
CA VAL A 60 -7.00 2.14 -3.24
C VAL A 60 -8.23 1.88 -2.38
N ILE A 61 -8.16 2.32 -1.14
CA ILE A 61 -9.22 2.09 -0.16
C ILE A 61 -9.56 3.41 0.51
N GLY A 62 -10.86 3.70 0.65
CA GLY A 62 -11.32 4.91 1.32
C GLY A 62 -11.34 4.75 2.83
N LEU A 63 -10.75 5.69 3.53
CA LEU A 63 -10.76 5.79 4.98
C LEU A 63 -11.05 7.24 5.40
N SER A 64 -11.60 7.45 6.59
CA SER A 64 -11.74 8.79 7.13
C SER A 64 -10.40 9.37 7.57
N HIS A 65 -10.33 10.69 7.73
CA HIS A 65 -9.13 11.34 8.27
C HIS A 65 -8.73 10.76 9.62
N GLU A 66 -9.71 10.55 10.50
CA GLU A 66 -9.47 9.98 11.82
C GLU A 66 -8.88 8.58 11.73
N GLU A 67 -9.39 7.76 10.82
CA GLU A 67 -8.88 6.41 10.62
C GLU A 67 -7.43 6.42 10.10
N VAL A 68 -7.12 7.29 9.15
CA VAL A 68 -5.75 7.44 8.65
C VAL A 68 -4.80 7.86 9.77
N ASP A 69 -5.19 8.85 10.57
CA ASP A 69 -4.38 9.31 11.69
C ASP A 69 -4.15 8.18 12.71
N ARG A 70 -5.19 7.43 13.03
CA ARG A 70 -5.10 6.31 13.98
C ARG A 70 -4.21 5.19 13.45
N LEU A 71 -4.32 4.86 12.16
CA LEU A 71 -3.53 3.80 11.54
C LEU A 71 -2.03 4.12 11.62
N TYR A 72 -1.64 5.34 11.27
CA TYR A 72 -0.24 5.75 11.24
C TYR A 72 0.27 6.33 12.55
N ALA A 73 -0.53 6.32 13.60
CA ALA A 73 -0.08 6.62 14.97
C ALA A 73 0.59 5.41 15.62
N GLU A 74 0.37 4.20 15.09
CA GLU A 74 1.03 2.98 15.56
C GLU A 74 2.55 3.11 15.49
N PRO A 75 3.30 2.78 16.57
CA PRO A 75 4.77 2.91 16.55
C PRO A 75 5.46 2.18 15.40
N SER A 76 4.92 1.04 14.98
CA SER A 76 5.51 0.24 13.90
C SER A 76 5.44 0.93 12.54
N VAL A 77 4.53 1.89 12.35
CA VAL A 77 4.35 2.59 11.07
C VAL A 77 4.43 4.12 11.22
N ALA A 78 4.83 4.63 12.39
CA ALA A 78 4.87 6.07 12.65
C ALA A 78 5.91 6.81 11.81
N ALA A 79 6.90 6.11 11.26
CA ALA A 79 7.93 6.71 10.41
C ALA A 79 7.46 6.97 8.98
N TYR A 80 6.33 6.40 8.56
CA TYR A 80 5.80 6.59 7.21
C TYR A 80 5.33 8.01 6.98
N ARG A 81 5.57 8.53 5.78
CA ARG A 81 5.18 9.88 5.36
C ARG A 81 4.22 9.80 4.19
N PRO A 82 3.18 10.67 4.15
CA PRO A 82 2.24 10.69 3.03
C PRO A 82 2.87 11.35 1.79
N GLU A 83 2.61 10.73 0.64
CA GLU A 83 2.96 11.27 -0.67
C GLU A 83 1.74 11.19 -1.57
N ALA A 84 1.54 12.20 -2.40
CA ALA A 84 0.47 12.17 -3.38
C ALA A 84 0.92 11.36 -4.59
N VAL A 85 0.08 10.41 -5.02
CA VAL A 85 0.37 9.59 -6.20
C VAL A 85 -0.86 9.58 -7.11
N LEU A 86 -0.64 9.24 -8.39
CA LEU A 86 -1.72 8.92 -9.31
C LEU A 86 -1.81 7.41 -9.41
N ALA A 87 -2.93 6.87 -8.94
CA ALA A 87 -3.20 5.45 -8.99
C ALA A 87 -4.03 5.14 -10.23
N GLN A 88 -3.59 4.16 -11.02
CA GLN A 88 -4.30 3.72 -12.21
C GLN A 88 -5.21 2.55 -11.84
N LEU A 89 -6.51 2.71 -12.09
CA LEU A 89 -7.51 1.67 -11.81
C LEU A 89 -7.59 0.66 -12.97
N ALA A 90 -8.36 -0.41 -12.77
CA ALA A 90 -8.52 -1.47 -13.77
C ALA A 90 -9.10 -0.97 -15.10
N ASP A 91 -9.93 0.08 -15.07
CA ASP A 91 -10.51 0.70 -16.27
C ASP A 91 -9.56 1.70 -16.95
N ARG A 92 -8.31 1.80 -16.47
CA ARG A 92 -7.26 2.72 -16.93
C ARG A 92 -7.47 4.17 -16.55
N SER A 93 -8.51 4.50 -15.79
CA SER A 93 -8.64 5.84 -15.22
C SER A 93 -7.62 6.02 -14.11
N CYS A 94 -7.17 7.27 -13.92
CA CYS A 94 -6.21 7.60 -12.86
C CYS A 94 -6.91 8.47 -11.83
N ILE A 95 -6.69 8.16 -10.56
CA ILE A 95 -7.22 8.96 -9.45
C ILE A 95 -6.09 9.35 -8.52
N PRO A 96 -6.16 10.52 -7.90
CA PRO A 96 -5.19 10.90 -6.87
C PRO A 96 -5.45 10.07 -5.61
N ALA A 97 -4.37 9.67 -4.96
CA ALA A 97 -4.45 8.94 -3.70
C ALA A 97 -3.26 9.32 -2.82
N LEU A 98 -3.41 9.14 -1.52
CA LEU A 98 -2.27 9.24 -0.60
C LEU A 98 -1.57 7.89 -0.53
N CYS A 99 -0.25 7.93 -0.55
CA CYS A 99 0.59 6.75 -0.42
C CYS A 99 1.59 7.01 0.70
N PHE A 100 1.64 6.13 1.69
CA PHE A 100 2.53 6.31 2.84
C PHE A 100 3.80 5.50 2.62
N ASN A 101 4.93 6.19 2.56
CA ASN A 101 6.23 5.60 2.29
C ASN A 101 7.24 6.00 3.37
N LEU A 102 8.27 5.17 3.52
CA LEU A 102 9.38 5.51 4.41
C LEU A 102 10.22 6.60 3.76
N PRO A 103 10.82 7.51 4.55
CA PRO A 103 11.76 8.48 4.02
C PRO A 103 12.95 7.78 3.34
N PRO A 104 13.58 8.39 2.34
CA PRO A 104 14.81 7.84 1.76
C PRO A 104 15.84 7.59 2.85
N SER A 105 16.52 6.44 2.77
CA SER A 105 17.52 6.05 3.76
C SER A 105 18.71 5.42 3.07
N ASP A 106 19.91 5.70 3.58
CA ASP A 106 21.16 5.07 3.12
C ASP A 106 21.41 3.75 3.86
N GLU A 107 20.49 3.33 4.71
CA GLU A 107 20.62 2.08 5.44
C GLU A 107 20.59 0.89 4.48
N ILE A 108 21.38 -0.12 4.80
CA ILE A 108 21.37 -1.38 4.06
C ILE A 108 20.02 -2.05 4.28
N VAL A 109 19.36 -2.39 3.17
CA VAL A 109 18.07 -3.09 3.21
C VAL A 109 18.33 -4.56 3.51
N GLU A 110 17.89 -5.01 4.68
CA GLU A 110 17.96 -6.41 5.05
C GLU A 110 16.77 -7.16 4.43
N ALA A 111 17.02 -8.35 3.91
CA ALA A 111 15.96 -9.19 3.39
C ALA A 111 14.98 -9.57 4.52
N ASN A 112 13.71 -9.64 4.20
CA ASN A 112 12.65 -10.03 5.13
C ASN A 112 11.75 -11.10 4.46
N PRO A 113 12.26 -12.34 4.35
CA PRO A 113 11.51 -13.38 3.63
C PRO A 113 10.18 -13.75 4.29
N GLU A 114 10.07 -13.61 5.59
CA GLU A 114 8.83 -13.88 6.31
C GLU A 114 7.73 -12.89 5.91
N TYR A 115 8.04 -11.61 5.89
CA TYR A 115 7.10 -10.57 5.45
C TYR A 115 6.75 -10.77 3.97
N ALA A 116 7.75 -11.02 3.13
CA ALA A 116 7.55 -11.23 1.71
C ALA A 116 6.61 -12.41 1.43
N ALA A 117 6.75 -13.51 2.19
CA ALA A 117 5.88 -14.67 2.05
C ALA A 117 4.43 -14.35 2.43
N LYS A 118 4.24 -13.60 3.52
CA LYS A 118 2.89 -13.15 3.92
C LYS A 118 2.26 -12.26 2.87
N LEU A 119 3.03 -11.33 2.34
CA LEU A 119 2.53 -10.39 1.32
C LEU A 119 2.20 -11.11 0.02
N ARG A 120 3.04 -12.08 -0.41
CA ARG A 120 2.72 -12.90 -1.59
C ARG A 120 1.39 -13.64 -1.42
N ALA A 121 1.16 -14.23 -0.25
CA ALA A 121 -0.09 -14.94 0.02
C ALA A 121 -1.30 -14.01 -0.05
N VAL A 122 -1.20 -12.82 0.51
CA VAL A 122 -2.27 -11.80 0.44
C VAL A 122 -2.49 -11.37 -1.00
N ALA A 123 -1.43 -11.06 -1.73
CA ALA A 123 -1.51 -10.62 -3.12
C ALA A 123 -2.17 -11.68 -4.02
N ASP A 124 -1.81 -12.94 -3.83
CA ASP A 124 -2.41 -14.05 -4.58
C ASP A 124 -3.90 -14.18 -4.28
N ARG A 125 -4.27 -14.14 -3.00
CA ARG A 125 -5.68 -14.24 -2.60
C ARG A 125 -6.51 -13.08 -3.12
N LEU A 126 -5.94 -11.88 -3.18
CA LEU A 126 -6.63 -10.68 -3.68
C LEU A 126 -6.63 -10.56 -5.19
N GLY A 127 -5.99 -11.47 -5.90
CA GLY A 127 -6.00 -11.50 -7.36
C GLY A 127 -5.09 -10.50 -8.05
N LEU A 128 -4.00 -10.08 -7.41
CA LEU A 128 -3.01 -9.23 -8.07
C LEU A 128 -2.32 -10.00 -9.21
N PRO A 129 -1.79 -9.28 -10.23
CA PRO A 129 -1.14 -9.96 -11.36
C PRO A 129 0.00 -10.86 -10.92
N ALA A 130 0.14 -12.02 -11.58
CA ALA A 130 1.18 -13.00 -11.27
C ALA A 130 2.58 -12.39 -11.37
N GLU A 131 2.81 -11.50 -12.33
CA GLU A 131 4.07 -10.79 -12.48
C GLU A 131 4.39 -9.91 -11.28
N CYS A 132 3.37 -9.26 -10.69
CA CYS A 132 3.55 -8.49 -9.46
C CYS A 132 3.96 -9.40 -8.30
N ILE A 133 3.26 -10.52 -8.14
CA ILE A 133 3.54 -11.49 -7.07
C ILE A 133 4.97 -12.00 -7.15
N ALA A 134 5.47 -12.25 -8.36
CA ALA A 134 6.82 -12.73 -8.59
C ALA A 134 7.91 -11.73 -8.12
N TYR A 135 7.59 -10.44 -8.08
CA TYR A 135 8.53 -9.41 -7.62
C TYR A 135 8.51 -9.19 -6.11
N ILE A 136 7.59 -9.81 -5.39
CA ILE A 136 7.53 -9.70 -3.93
C ILE A 136 8.60 -10.64 -3.32
N ARG A 137 9.64 -10.07 -2.80
CA ARG A 137 10.77 -10.81 -2.22
C ARG A 137 11.23 -10.25 -0.90
#